data_951cc26576962b010fae5828ce3bc850
#
_entry.id   951cc26576962b010fae5828ce3bc850
#
_cell.length_a   1.000
_cell.length_b   1.000
_cell.length_c   1.000
_cell.angle_alpha   90.00
_cell.angle_beta   90.00
_cell.angle_gamma   90.00
#
_symmetry.space_group_name_H-M   'P 1'
#
loop_
_entity.id
_entity.type
_entity.pdbx_description
1 polymer ?
#
loop_
_entity_poly.entity_id
_entity_poly.type
_entity_poly.pdbx_seq_one_letter_code
_entity_poly.pdbx_strand_id
1 'polypeptide(L)'
;MFCDTAKVSLKAGKGGDGAVSFRREIYINKGGPDGGNGGKGGSIIFVADKDTNTLIDFRFNPILTAEDGGNGSGTRSAGRSGKNLIVEVPIGTVVKRDGKIIADLTHDREEAIIAKGGDGGFGNAHFKSSVRQTPIVAEVGEPGEEFEAELELKLLADVGLVGLPNAGKSTFLSIVSNAKPEIADYPFTTLTPNLGVATIDRHDILIADIPGLIEGAAEGRGLGHAFLRHVDRTAVLLHLVDVYNNDAGEAYRIIRNELDKYSDLKYRPEIVALTKCEGVDNEIIEMQSQAIREVNPNAYIYSISAVSKKGVEELLRALWQDIKIAKEKKQEQENSTVDIILEDDANTKHQITQNSVKGVPVISLSSHELKNTWTVTRGDDGVFHVTGEKIEKFARRTDMGNYASVNRLRDILKKLGIRAELTNQGATQDSIIEISGKTFTLVEQY
;
A
#
# COMPACT_ATOMS: atom_id res chain seq x y z
N MET A 1 20.81 9.75 6.69
CA MET A 1 20.11 10.26 5.50
C MET A 1 18.71 9.65 5.50
N PHE A 2 17.68 10.45 5.58
CA PHE A 2 16.30 10.00 5.65
C PHE A 2 15.74 9.85 4.22
N CYS A 3 14.95 8.80 3.96
CA CYS A 3 14.33 8.57 2.65
C CYS A 3 12.85 8.17 2.89
N ASP A 4 11.95 8.98 2.34
CA ASP A 4 10.50 8.84 2.48
C ASP A 4 9.81 8.29 1.22
N THR A 5 10.53 8.23 0.12
CA THR A 5 10.05 7.65 -1.13
C THR A 5 11.09 6.74 -1.74
N ALA A 6 10.67 5.57 -2.20
CA ALA A 6 11.53 4.64 -2.91
C ALA A 6 10.76 3.95 -4.06
N LYS A 7 11.47 3.64 -5.14
CA LYS A 7 10.94 2.78 -6.20
C LYS A 7 11.58 1.41 -6.07
N VAL A 8 10.76 0.38 -6.08
CA VAL A 8 11.21 -1.01 -5.95
C VAL A 8 10.64 -1.86 -7.08
N SER A 9 11.48 -2.73 -7.62
CA SER A 9 11.06 -3.77 -8.55
C SER A 9 10.75 -5.04 -7.75
N LEU A 10 9.51 -5.47 -7.80
CA LEU A 10 9.00 -6.62 -7.08
C LEU A 10 8.90 -7.81 -8.04
N LYS A 11 9.51 -8.93 -7.67
CA LYS A 11 9.43 -10.18 -8.42
C LYS A 11 9.07 -11.31 -7.49
N ALA A 12 7.80 -11.70 -7.47
CA ALA A 12 7.36 -12.88 -6.74
C ALA A 12 7.84 -14.17 -7.43
N GLY A 13 8.00 -15.22 -6.66
CA GLY A 13 8.52 -16.50 -7.15
C GLY A 13 7.57 -17.16 -8.16
N LYS A 14 8.12 -17.76 -9.20
CA LYS A 14 7.38 -18.62 -10.15
C LYS A 14 6.96 -19.91 -9.44
N GLY A 15 5.80 -20.47 -9.74
CA GLY A 15 5.44 -21.84 -9.36
C GLY A 15 6.31 -22.86 -10.08
N GLY A 16 6.63 -23.96 -9.41
CA GLY A 16 7.35 -25.08 -10.00
C GLY A 16 6.51 -25.84 -11.03
N ASP A 17 7.13 -26.46 -12.00
CA ASP A 17 6.44 -27.22 -13.04
C ASP A 17 6.01 -28.61 -12.50
N GLY A 18 4.86 -29.12 -12.94
CA GLY A 18 4.41 -30.49 -12.69
C GLY A 18 5.23 -31.49 -13.50
N ALA A 19 5.41 -32.68 -12.95
CA ALA A 19 6.17 -33.74 -13.61
C ALA A 19 5.29 -34.68 -14.43
N VAL A 20 5.85 -35.19 -15.54
CA VAL A 20 5.34 -36.36 -16.25
C VAL A 20 6.22 -37.56 -15.90
N SER A 21 5.68 -38.49 -15.14
CA SER A 21 6.38 -39.70 -14.74
C SER A 21 5.42 -40.89 -14.65
N PHE A 22 5.98 -42.09 -14.82
CA PHE A 22 5.24 -43.35 -14.76
C PHE A 22 5.98 -44.29 -13.82
N ARG A 23 5.25 -44.96 -12.94
CA ARG A 23 5.79 -45.90 -11.98
C ARG A 23 6.51 -47.05 -12.68
N ARG A 24 7.73 -47.34 -12.30
CA ARG A 24 8.56 -48.44 -12.79
C ARG A 24 9.07 -49.24 -11.61
N GLU A 25 8.70 -50.53 -11.55
CA GLU A 25 9.19 -51.48 -10.54
C GLU A 25 9.60 -52.78 -11.20
N ILE A 26 10.40 -53.58 -10.51
CA ILE A 26 11.02 -54.83 -11.04
C ILE A 26 10.01 -55.78 -11.69
N TYR A 27 8.79 -55.82 -11.20
CA TYR A 27 7.74 -56.69 -11.75
C TYR A 27 6.54 -55.93 -12.38
N ILE A 28 6.66 -54.59 -12.55
CA ILE A 28 5.58 -53.76 -13.12
C ILE A 28 6.10 -53.02 -14.35
N ASN A 29 5.92 -53.65 -15.52
CA ASN A 29 6.40 -53.07 -16.78
C ASN A 29 5.56 -51.86 -17.27
N LYS A 30 4.31 -51.72 -16.83
CA LYS A 30 3.38 -50.65 -17.21
C LYS A 30 2.71 -50.09 -15.95
N GLY A 31 3.46 -49.33 -15.17
CA GLY A 31 2.93 -48.60 -14.03
C GLY A 31 2.08 -47.42 -14.43
N GLY A 32 1.15 -46.99 -13.56
CA GLY A 32 0.33 -45.79 -13.80
C GLY A 32 1.12 -44.47 -13.67
N PRO A 33 0.48 -43.35 -14.01
CA PRO A 33 1.09 -42.02 -13.88
C PRO A 33 1.39 -41.75 -12.41
N ASP A 34 2.60 -41.24 -12.13
CA ASP A 34 3.09 -40.97 -10.79
C ASP A 34 3.87 -39.64 -10.68
N GLY A 35 3.76 -38.77 -11.68
CA GLY A 35 4.35 -37.44 -11.65
C GLY A 35 3.69 -36.56 -10.59
N GLY A 36 4.53 -35.96 -9.74
CA GLY A 36 4.12 -35.04 -8.68
C GLY A 36 3.84 -33.62 -9.17
N ASN A 37 3.19 -32.84 -8.34
CA ASN A 37 2.89 -31.43 -8.64
C ASN A 37 4.12 -30.55 -8.34
N GLY A 38 4.25 -29.41 -9.03
CA GLY A 38 5.19 -28.37 -8.67
C GLY A 38 4.79 -27.66 -7.37
N GLY A 39 5.77 -27.08 -6.67
CA GLY A 39 5.56 -26.25 -5.49
C GLY A 39 5.06 -24.85 -5.85
N LYS A 40 4.45 -24.15 -4.92
CA LYS A 40 4.09 -22.73 -5.10
C LYS A 40 5.34 -21.85 -5.06
N GLY A 41 5.35 -20.76 -5.81
CA GLY A 41 6.33 -19.70 -5.66
C GLY A 41 6.09 -18.88 -4.40
N GLY A 42 7.15 -18.28 -3.84
CA GLY A 42 7.09 -17.38 -2.69
C GLY A 42 6.42 -16.05 -3.05
N SER A 43 5.65 -15.51 -2.13
CA SER A 43 5.07 -14.17 -2.23
C SER A 43 5.99 -13.14 -1.57
N ILE A 44 5.84 -11.85 -1.94
CA ILE A 44 6.49 -10.73 -1.26
C ILE A 44 5.45 -10.13 -0.30
N ILE A 45 5.79 -10.12 0.98
CA ILE A 45 4.93 -9.65 2.07
C ILE A 45 5.65 -8.50 2.76
N PHE A 46 4.98 -7.34 2.82
CA PHE A 46 5.47 -6.22 3.63
C PHE A 46 4.85 -6.30 5.01
N VAL A 47 5.67 -6.03 6.01
CA VAL A 47 5.28 -6.03 7.43
C VAL A 47 5.67 -4.68 8.01
N ALA A 48 4.69 -3.97 8.57
CA ALA A 48 4.98 -2.71 9.25
C ALA A 48 5.73 -2.98 10.56
N ASP A 49 6.81 -2.25 10.77
CA ASP A 49 7.63 -2.35 11.98
C ASP A 49 7.89 -0.95 12.56
N LYS A 50 7.60 -0.81 13.86
CA LYS A 50 7.79 0.45 14.62
C LYS A 50 9.27 0.83 14.79
N ASP A 51 10.18 -0.15 14.72
CA ASP A 51 11.61 0.06 14.92
C ASP A 51 12.30 0.53 13.62
N THR A 52 11.60 0.45 12.49
CA THR A 52 12.05 0.94 11.18
C THR A 52 11.47 2.32 10.92
N ASN A 53 12.33 3.34 10.62
CA ASN A 53 11.92 4.73 10.50
C ASN A 53 12.16 5.36 9.11
N THR A 54 12.70 4.61 8.14
CA THR A 54 13.10 5.15 6.84
C THR A 54 13.02 4.09 5.74
N LEU A 55 12.79 4.52 4.52
CA LEU A 55 12.81 3.69 3.32
C LEU A 55 14.20 3.64 2.64
N ILE A 56 15.27 4.06 3.34
CA ILE A 56 16.60 4.20 2.74
C ILE A 56 17.15 2.87 2.19
N ASP A 57 16.84 1.76 2.83
CA ASP A 57 17.32 0.44 2.42
C ASP A 57 16.82 0.06 1.03
N PHE A 58 15.63 0.49 0.66
CA PHE A 58 15.04 0.26 -0.66
C PHE A 58 15.70 1.07 -1.77
N ARG A 59 16.37 2.17 -1.43
CA ARG A 59 17.17 2.96 -2.37
C ARG A 59 18.47 2.23 -2.74
N PHE A 60 19.06 1.50 -1.80
CA PHE A 60 20.26 0.71 -2.03
C PHE A 60 19.94 -0.67 -2.60
N ASN A 61 18.81 -1.27 -2.22
CA ASN A 61 18.35 -2.59 -2.65
C ASN A 61 16.95 -2.48 -3.30
N PRO A 62 16.85 -1.92 -4.52
CA PRO A 62 15.56 -1.67 -5.15
C PRO A 62 14.91 -2.93 -5.75
N ILE A 63 15.61 -4.07 -5.78
CA ILE A 63 15.10 -5.32 -6.38
C ILE A 63 14.77 -6.30 -5.26
N LEU A 64 13.50 -6.64 -5.14
CA LEU A 64 12.98 -7.59 -4.16
C LEU A 64 12.49 -8.85 -4.89
N THR A 65 13.14 -9.98 -4.65
CA THR A 65 12.83 -11.24 -5.32
C THR A 65 12.53 -12.33 -4.30
N ALA A 66 11.37 -12.98 -4.43
CA ALA A 66 11.00 -14.15 -3.64
C ALA A 66 11.44 -15.45 -4.33
N GLU A 67 11.53 -16.54 -3.56
CA GLU A 67 12.03 -17.84 -4.01
C GLU A 67 11.02 -18.54 -4.93
N ASP A 68 11.50 -19.15 -6.02
CA ASP A 68 10.68 -19.96 -6.91
C ASP A 68 10.26 -21.28 -6.25
N GLY A 69 9.13 -21.84 -6.68
CA GLY A 69 8.71 -23.17 -6.31
C GLY A 69 9.53 -24.26 -7.03
N GLY A 70 9.85 -25.33 -6.32
CA GLY A 70 10.53 -26.48 -6.88
C GLY A 70 9.63 -27.28 -7.84
N ASN A 71 10.22 -27.88 -8.88
CA ASN A 71 9.50 -28.75 -9.80
C ASN A 71 9.06 -30.05 -9.12
N GLY A 72 7.93 -30.60 -9.55
CA GLY A 72 7.52 -31.95 -9.19
C GLY A 72 8.46 -33.01 -9.74
N SER A 73 8.43 -34.20 -9.17
CA SER A 73 9.24 -35.34 -9.62
C SER A 73 8.44 -36.65 -9.65
N GLY A 74 9.09 -37.76 -10.00
CA GLY A 74 8.45 -39.07 -9.98
C GLY A 74 8.01 -39.51 -8.58
N THR A 75 7.33 -40.68 -8.52
CA THR A 75 6.80 -41.24 -7.25
C THR A 75 5.87 -40.32 -6.48
N ARG A 76 5.10 -39.47 -7.21
CA ARG A 76 4.20 -38.44 -6.68
C ARG A 76 4.88 -37.41 -5.75
N SER A 77 6.20 -37.23 -5.90
CA SER A 77 6.91 -36.26 -5.10
C SER A 77 6.59 -34.85 -5.54
N ALA A 78 5.92 -34.09 -4.66
CA ALA A 78 5.62 -32.69 -4.91
C ALA A 78 6.89 -31.83 -4.77
N GLY A 79 7.02 -30.79 -5.60
CA GLY A 79 8.05 -29.78 -5.48
C GLY A 79 7.88 -28.98 -4.18
N ARG A 80 9.01 -28.54 -3.61
CA ARG A 80 9.02 -27.66 -2.43
C ARG A 80 8.40 -26.30 -2.79
N SER A 81 7.59 -25.75 -1.92
CA SER A 81 7.15 -24.36 -2.06
C SER A 81 8.31 -23.39 -1.81
N GLY A 82 8.43 -22.36 -2.62
CA GLY A 82 9.34 -21.24 -2.42
C GLY A 82 8.99 -20.50 -1.13
N LYS A 83 10.00 -19.95 -0.47
CA LYS A 83 9.83 -19.15 0.73
C LYS A 83 9.30 -17.77 0.36
N ASN A 84 8.36 -17.28 1.17
CA ASN A 84 7.95 -15.88 1.09
C ASN A 84 9.11 -14.96 1.47
N LEU A 85 9.23 -13.85 0.76
CA LEU A 85 10.11 -12.75 1.14
C LEU A 85 9.31 -11.82 2.07
N ILE A 86 9.69 -11.79 3.34
CA ILE A 86 9.13 -10.86 4.32
C ILE A 86 10.05 -9.65 4.34
N VAL A 87 9.46 -8.46 4.16
CA VAL A 87 10.16 -7.18 4.08
C VAL A 87 9.58 -6.25 5.13
N GLU A 88 10.42 -5.83 6.06
CA GLU A 88 10.03 -4.87 7.10
C GLU A 88 10.02 -3.45 6.51
N VAL A 89 8.94 -2.71 6.75
CA VAL A 89 8.75 -1.33 6.32
C VAL A 89 8.28 -0.47 7.49
N PRO A 90 8.59 0.83 7.49
CA PRO A 90 8.07 1.73 8.52
C PRO A 90 6.55 1.75 8.59
N ILE A 91 6.01 1.99 9.79
CA ILE A 91 4.58 2.28 9.96
C ILE A 91 4.21 3.52 9.14
N GLY A 92 3.08 3.48 8.44
CA GLY A 92 2.62 4.56 7.55
C GLY A 92 3.18 4.46 6.12
N THR A 93 3.77 3.32 5.76
CA THR A 93 4.21 3.07 4.39
C THR A 93 3.02 2.79 3.48
N VAL A 94 2.87 3.61 2.43
CA VAL A 94 1.92 3.41 1.34
C VAL A 94 2.63 2.81 0.16
N VAL A 95 2.07 1.74 -0.38
CA VAL A 95 2.56 1.07 -1.58
C VAL A 95 1.65 1.42 -2.75
N LYS A 96 2.22 1.97 -3.83
CA LYS A 96 1.49 2.33 -5.03
C LYS A 96 1.98 1.52 -6.23
N ARG A 97 1.04 1.12 -7.08
CA ARG A 97 1.31 0.52 -8.39
C ARG A 97 0.57 1.33 -9.45
N ASP A 98 1.27 1.83 -10.45
CA ASP A 98 0.70 2.66 -11.53
C ASP A 98 -0.13 3.84 -10.98
N GLY A 99 0.35 4.47 -9.90
CA GLY A 99 -0.32 5.58 -9.22
C GLY A 99 -1.52 5.19 -8.34
N LYS A 100 -1.91 3.91 -8.28
CA LYS A 100 -2.99 3.41 -7.41
C LYS A 100 -2.43 2.81 -6.13
N ILE A 101 -3.05 3.12 -5.00
CA ILE A 101 -2.70 2.53 -3.70
C ILE A 101 -3.13 1.06 -3.71
N ILE A 102 -2.18 0.16 -3.44
CA ILE A 102 -2.41 -1.29 -3.30
C ILE A 102 -2.28 -1.76 -1.86
N ALA A 103 -1.55 -1.03 -1.01
CA ALA A 103 -1.48 -1.28 0.43
C ALA A 103 -1.19 0.03 1.18
N ASP A 104 -1.69 0.15 2.41
CA ASP A 104 -1.44 1.24 3.35
C ASP A 104 -1.23 0.61 4.74
N LEU A 105 0.01 0.57 5.19
CA LEU A 105 0.43 -0.13 6.40
C LEU A 105 0.51 0.87 7.55
N THR A 106 -0.54 0.94 8.35
CA THR A 106 -0.74 1.98 9.38
C THR A 106 -0.50 1.49 10.81
N HIS A 107 -0.50 0.18 11.04
CA HIS A 107 -0.38 -0.41 12.37
C HIS A 107 0.88 -1.28 12.48
N ASP A 108 1.46 -1.33 13.70
CA ASP A 108 2.60 -2.22 13.98
C ASP A 108 2.22 -3.68 13.73
N ARG A 109 3.11 -4.43 13.06
CA ARG A 109 2.93 -5.83 12.67
C ARG A 109 1.79 -6.08 11.66
N GLU A 110 1.28 -5.04 11.04
CA GLU A 110 0.34 -5.19 9.93
C GLU A 110 1.06 -5.79 8.72
N GLU A 111 0.45 -6.82 8.12
CA GLU A 111 1.01 -7.56 6.98
C GLU A 111 0.17 -7.34 5.72
N ALA A 112 0.83 -7.07 4.60
CA ALA A 112 0.19 -7.02 3.29
C ALA A 112 0.96 -7.85 2.26
N ILE A 113 0.24 -8.67 1.50
CA ILE A 113 0.82 -9.38 0.35
C ILE A 113 0.87 -8.39 -0.81
N ILE A 114 2.07 -7.91 -1.14
CA ILE A 114 2.26 -6.92 -2.20
C ILE A 114 2.37 -7.57 -3.58
N ALA A 115 3.13 -8.66 -3.69
CA ALA A 115 3.23 -9.44 -4.92
C ALA A 115 3.02 -10.93 -4.63
N LYS A 116 2.07 -11.54 -5.35
CA LYS A 116 1.66 -12.92 -5.12
C LYS A 116 2.52 -13.89 -5.93
N GLY A 117 3.04 -14.93 -5.27
CA GLY A 117 3.75 -16.03 -5.92
C GLY A 117 2.84 -16.86 -6.82
N GLY A 118 3.42 -17.42 -7.89
CA GLY A 118 2.72 -18.28 -8.84
C GLY A 118 2.31 -19.62 -8.26
N ASP A 119 1.20 -20.17 -8.70
CA ASP A 119 0.76 -21.51 -8.34
C ASP A 119 1.62 -22.58 -9.04
N GLY A 120 1.92 -23.67 -8.34
CA GLY A 120 2.61 -24.83 -8.94
C GLY A 120 1.75 -25.56 -9.97
N GLY A 121 2.37 -26.10 -11.01
CA GLY A 121 1.73 -26.89 -12.05
C GLY A 121 1.34 -28.29 -11.56
N PHE A 122 0.24 -28.83 -12.04
CA PHE A 122 -0.16 -30.20 -11.73
C PHE A 122 0.64 -31.22 -12.53
N GLY A 123 1.14 -32.28 -11.85
CA GLY A 123 1.76 -33.42 -12.47
C GLY A 123 0.76 -34.35 -13.17
N ASN A 124 1.27 -35.28 -14.02
CA ASN A 124 0.42 -36.16 -14.80
C ASN A 124 -0.46 -37.09 -13.93
N ALA A 125 -0.07 -37.40 -12.70
CA ALA A 125 -0.89 -38.20 -11.79
C ALA A 125 -2.24 -37.55 -11.48
N HIS A 126 -2.31 -36.21 -11.48
CA HIS A 126 -3.54 -35.44 -11.26
C HIS A 126 -4.56 -35.61 -12.41
N PHE A 127 -4.10 -35.84 -13.64
CA PHE A 127 -4.95 -35.95 -14.83
C PHE A 127 -5.42 -37.37 -15.13
N LYS A 128 -5.12 -38.34 -14.26
CA LYS A 128 -5.63 -39.71 -14.37
C LYS A 128 -7.15 -39.74 -14.21
N SER A 129 -7.84 -40.37 -15.16
CA SER A 129 -9.29 -40.61 -15.11
C SER A 129 -9.60 -41.98 -15.63
N SER A 130 -10.90 -42.43 -15.51
CA SER A 130 -11.38 -43.68 -16.06
C SER A 130 -11.19 -43.79 -17.58
N VAL A 131 -11.25 -42.66 -18.30
CA VAL A 131 -11.10 -42.58 -19.75
C VAL A 131 -9.62 -42.42 -20.14
N ARG A 132 -8.83 -41.60 -19.35
CA ARG A 132 -7.40 -41.40 -19.56
C ARG A 132 -6.59 -42.01 -18.43
N GLN A 133 -6.20 -43.26 -18.61
CA GLN A 133 -5.46 -43.99 -17.56
C GLN A 133 -3.94 -43.64 -17.56
N THR A 134 -3.39 -43.22 -18.70
CA THR A 134 -1.95 -42.89 -18.86
C THR A 134 -1.77 -41.49 -19.45
N PRO A 135 -2.15 -40.44 -18.74
CA PRO A 135 -1.95 -39.06 -19.23
C PRO A 135 -0.45 -38.71 -19.29
N ILE A 136 -0.04 -38.13 -20.42
CA ILE A 136 1.31 -37.62 -20.66
C ILE A 136 1.34 -36.08 -20.56
N VAL A 137 0.36 -35.50 -19.89
CA VAL A 137 0.19 -34.05 -19.72
C VAL A 137 0.58 -33.68 -18.30
N ALA A 138 1.38 -32.63 -18.15
CA ALA A 138 1.58 -31.88 -16.92
C ALA A 138 1.39 -30.39 -17.20
N GLU A 139 1.15 -29.65 -16.17
CA GLU A 139 1.07 -28.17 -16.23
C GLU A 139 2.39 -27.56 -15.83
N VAL A 140 2.77 -26.46 -16.51
CA VAL A 140 3.85 -25.59 -16.06
C VAL A 140 3.39 -24.74 -14.89
N GLY A 141 4.30 -24.34 -14.02
CA GLY A 141 4.00 -23.41 -12.93
C GLY A 141 3.63 -22.03 -13.45
N GLU A 142 2.75 -21.37 -12.77
CA GLU A 142 2.37 -19.98 -13.06
C GLU A 142 3.53 -19.03 -12.76
N PRO A 143 3.76 -17.98 -13.56
CA PRO A 143 4.68 -16.93 -13.18
C PRO A 143 4.16 -16.22 -11.93
N GLY A 144 5.06 -15.78 -11.05
CA GLY A 144 4.72 -14.86 -9.98
C GLY A 144 4.42 -13.46 -10.53
N GLU A 145 3.80 -12.63 -9.73
CA GLU A 145 3.59 -11.22 -10.07
C GLU A 145 4.92 -10.48 -10.12
N GLU A 146 5.12 -9.69 -11.19
CA GLU A 146 6.30 -8.86 -11.40
C GLU A 146 5.87 -7.46 -11.83
N PHE A 147 6.25 -6.43 -11.05
CA PHE A 147 5.94 -5.04 -11.35
C PHE A 147 6.82 -4.08 -10.54
N GLU A 148 6.84 -2.82 -10.95
CA GLU A 148 7.45 -1.73 -10.18
C GLU A 148 6.41 -1.13 -9.23
N ALA A 149 6.80 -0.95 -7.96
CA ALA A 149 6.02 -0.27 -6.95
C ALA A 149 6.74 0.99 -6.47
N GLU A 150 5.95 2.01 -6.16
CA GLU A 150 6.41 3.21 -5.49
C GLU A 150 6.02 3.11 -4.01
N LEU A 151 7.01 3.19 -3.14
CA LEU A 151 6.84 3.27 -1.69
C LEU A 151 6.84 4.73 -1.29
N GLU A 152 5.89 5.14 -0.50
CA GLU A 152 5.80 6.48 0.08
C GLU A 152 5.54 6.34 1.57
N LEU A 153 6.44 6.88 2.38
CA LEU A 153 6.25 6.96 3.82
C LEU A 153 5.39 8.17 4.13
N LYS A 154 4.20 7.93 4.66
CA LYS A 154 3.38 8.98 5.25
C LYS A 154 4.03 9.35 6.59
N LEU A 155 4.96 10.30 6.60
CA LEU A 155 5.49 10.84 7.83
C LEU A 155 4.35 11.49 8.61
N LEU A 156 3.95 10.82 9.66
CA LEU A 156 3.10 11.36 10.69
C LEU A 156 4.05 11.99 11.72
N ALA A 157 4.36 13.29 11.58
CA ALA A 157 4.82 14.00 12.74
C ALA A 157 3.63 14.11 13.69
N ASP A 158 3.82 13.73 14.94
CA ASP A 158 2.77 13.86 15.94
C ASP A 158 2.45 15.34 16.19
N VAL A 159 3.49 16.20 16.18
CA VAL A 159 3.37 17.64 16.44
C VAL A 159 4.02 18.44 15.32
N GLY A 160 3.30 19.42 14.79
CA GLY A 160 3.82 20.44 13.89
C GLY A 160 4.11 21.75 14.64
N LEU A 161 5.37 22.24 14.59
CA LEU A 161 5.73 23.55 15.15
C LEU A 161 5.35 24.66 14.19
N VAL A 162 4.58 25.63 14.65
CA VAL A 162 4.22 26.84 13.92
C VAL A 162 4.56 28.07 14.75
N GLY A 163 4.80 29.19 14.09
CA GLY A 163 5.11 30.45 14.78
C GLY A 163 5.94 31.39 13.90
N LEU A 164 5.99 32.65 14.24
CA LEU A 164 6.75 33.70 13.58
C LEU A 164 8.25 33.34 13.52
N PRO A 165 9.04 33.95 12.59
CA PRO A 165 10.48 33.88 12.65
C PRO A 165 10.98 34.32 14.04
N ASN A 166 12.02 33.64 14.55
CA ASN A 166 12.59 33.86 15.88
C ASN A 166 11.66 33.54 17.09
N ALA A 167 10.47 32.97 16.91
CA ALA A 167 9.61 32.51 17.99
C ALA A 167 10.22 31.36 18.84
N GLY A 168 11.42 30.89 18.53
CA GLY A 168 12.14 29.89 19.29
C GLY A 168 11.85 28.43 18.84
N LYS A 169 11.28 28.20 17.65
CA LYS A 169 10.95 26.86 17.12
C LYS A 169 12.16 25.92 17.11
N SER A 170 13.22 26.29 16.42
CA SER A 170 14.42 25.45 16.31
C SER A 170 15.15 25.28 17.65
N THR A 171 15.12 26.30 18.52
CA THR A 171 15.66 26.22 19.88
C THR A 171 14.85 25.23 20.72
N PHE A 172 13.54 25.31 20.68
CA PHE A 172 12.66 24.37 21.37
C PHE A 172 12.95 22.94 20.90
N LEU A 173 12.94 22.71 19.57
CA LEU A 173 13.20 21.40 18.99
C LEU A 173 14.56 20.82 19.42
N SER A 174 15.62 21.66 19.45
CA SER A 174 16.96 21.21 19.85
C SER A 174 17.07 20.80 21.31
N ILE A 175 16.20 21.35 22.17
CA ILE A 175 16.24 21.09 23.62
C ILE A 175 15.38 19.89 24.02
N VAL A 176 14.26 19.69 23.32
CA VAL A 176 13.35 18.57 23.62
C VAL A 176 13.75 17.29 22.90
N SER A 177 14.51 17.38 21.82
CA SER A 177 14.97 16.22 21.06
C SER A 177 16.09 15.47 21.78
N ASN A 178 15.93 14.15 21.94
CA ASN A 178 16.93 13.26 22.53
C ASN A 178 18.19 13.07 21.66
N ALA A 179 18.07 13.26 20.35
CA ALA A 179 19.16 13.26 19.39
C ALA A 179 19.28 14.65 18.75
N LYS A 180 20.43 14.96 18.14
CA LYS A 180 20.52 16.18 17.33
C LYS A 180 19.41 16.15 16.27
N PRO A 181 18.60 17.23 16.12
CA PRO A 181 17.60 17.29 15.08
C PRO A 181 18.21 16.94 13.74
N GLU A 182 17.63 16.01 13.02
CA GLU A 182 18.08 15.62 11.69
C GLU A 182 17.40 16.52 10.67
N ILE A 183 18.21 17.04 9.77
CA ILE A 183 17.73 17.78 8.60
C ILE A 183 17.27 16.73 7.59
N ALA A 184 15.97 16.66 7.36
CA ALA A 184 15.42 15.74 6.36
C ALA A 184 15.41 16.42 4.99
N ASP A 185 16.25 15.93 4.08
CA ASP A 185 16.32 16.39 2.69
C ASP A 185 15.19 15.78 1.88
N TYR A 186 14.09 16.50 1.75
CA TYR A 186 12.96 16.09 0.90
C TYR A 186 13.13 16.61 -0.53
N PRO A 187 13.14 15.76 -1.55
CA PRO A 187 13.38 16.17 -2.95
C PRO A 187 12.34 17.15 -3.51
N PHE A 188 11.22 17.36 -2.81
CA PHE A 188 10.09 18.21 -3.21
C PHE A 188 9.89 19.42 -2.29
N THR A 189 10.76 19.63 -1.28
CA THR A 189 10.72 20.80 -0.42
C THR A 189 11.85 21.77 -0.80
N THR A 190 11.48 23.01 -1.05
CA THR A 190 12.47 24.10 -1.18
C THR A 190 13.12 24.47 0.16
N LEU A 191 12.52 23.98 1.28
CA LEU A 191 12.97 24.17 2.64
C LEU A 191 12.91 22.83 3.37
N THR A 192 14.02 22.39 3.92
CA THR A 192 14.18 21.13 4.63
C THR A 192 13.62 21.25 6.05
N PRO A 193 12.59 20.45 6.44
CA PRO A 193 12.10 20.45 7.81
C PRO A 193 13.10 19.83 8.77
N ASN A 194 13.19 20.38 9.97
CA ASN A 194 13.94 19.76 11.05
C ASN A 194 13.01 18.84 11.83
N LEU A 195 13.39 17.58 11.99
CA LEU A 195 12.67 16.60 12.78
C LEU A 195 13.40 16.35 14.09
N GLY A 196 12.64 16.19 15.17
CA GLY A 196 13.15 15.82 16.48
C GLY A 196 12.22 14.86 17.18
N VAL A 197 12.77 13.97 17.99
CA VAL A 197 12.02 13.02 18.83
C VAL A 197 12.18 13.46 20.26
N ALA A 198 11.07 13.82 20.92
CA ALA A 198 11.00 14.12 22.34
C ALA A 198 10.41 12.90 23.08
N THR A 199 11.06 12.48 24.19
CA THR A 199 10.54 11.41 25.02
C THR A 199 9.96 11.98 26.31
N ILE A 200 8.71 11.66 26.62
CA ILE A 200 8.02 12.01 27.85
C ILE A 200 7.29 10.79 28.42
N ASP A 201 7.48 10.50 29.69
CA ASP A 201 6.84 9.37 30.40
C ASP A 201 6.96 8.03 29.65
N ARG A 202 8.11 7.75 29.00
CA ARG A 202 8.42 6.59 28.14
C ARG A 202 7.66 6.55 26.81
N HIS A 203 7.11 7.66 26.37
CA HIS A 203 6.47 7.80 25.08
C HIS A 203 7.29 8.76 24.20
N ASP A 204 7.46 8.39 22.96
CA ASP A 204 8.15 9.20 21.97
C ASP A 204 7.13 10.02 21.17
N ILE A 205 7.42 11.33 21.05
CA ILE A 205 6.66 12.29 20.27
C ILE A 205 7.54 12.77 19.13
N LEU A 206 7.11 12.55 17.89
CA LEU A 206 7.79 13.06 16.72
C LEU A 206 7.34 14.50 16.45
N ILE A 207 8.28 15.44 16.50
CA ILE A 207 8.03 16.87 16.34
C ILE A 207 8.70 17.34 15.06
N ALA A 208 7.94 18.03 14.19
CA ALA A 208 8.45 18.63 12.97
C ALA A 208 8.45 20.16 13.07
N ASP A 209 9.59 20.80 12.81
CA ASP A 209 9.64 22.25 12.56
C ASP A 209 9.16 22.50 11.13
N ILE A 210 8.11 23.30 11.00
CA ILE A 210 7.48 23.65 9.73
C ILE A 210 8.07 25.01 9.26
N PRO A 211 9.18 25.01 8.53
CA PRO A 211 9.78 26.25 8.07
C PRO A 211 8.92 26.91 6.98
N GLY A 212 8.88 28.22 6.93
CA GLY A 212 8.37 28.95 5.76
C GLY A 212 6.88 29.25 5.71
N LEU A 213 6.11 29.07 6.81
CA LEU A 213 4.74 29.59 6.87
C LEU A 213 4.67 31.12 6.60
N ILE A 214 5.77 31.86 6.73
CA ILE A 214 5.79 33.35 6.57
C ILE A 214 6.84 33.82 5.58
N GLU A 215 7.98 33.15 5.39
CA GLU A 215 9.11 33.66 4.59
C GLU A 215 8.82 33.72 3.06
N GLY A 216 7.76 33.10 2.56
CA GLY A 216 7.36 33.13 1.15
C GLY A 216 6.06 33.87 0.85
N ALA A 217 5.25 34.21 1.85
CA ALA A 217 3.94 34.84 1.64
C ALA A 217 4.07 36.32 1.19
N ALA A 218 5.11 37.03 1.62
CA ALA A 218 5.35 38.41 1.24
C ALA A 218 5.88 38.56 -0.20
N GLU A 219 6.47 37.50 -0.78
CA GLU A 219 7.10 37.52 -2.11
C GLU A 219 6.25 36.82 -3.20
N GLY A 220 5.01 36.38 -2.90
CA GLY A 220 4.12 35.72 -3.87
C GLY A 220 4.60 34.35 -4.34
N ARG A 221 5.66 33.82 -3.74
CA ARG A 221 6.11 32.43 -3.95
C ARG A 221 5.43 31.55 -2.93
N GLY A 222 4.16 31.18 -3.18
CA GLY A 222 3.42 30.27 -2.33
C GLY A 222 4.23 29.00 -2.08
N LEU A 223 4.27 28.55 -0.81
CA LEU A 223 4.77 27.24 -0.42
C LEU A 223 4.11 26.19 -1.32
N GLY A 224 4.91 25.38 -1.98
CA GLY A 224 4.38 24.37 -2.90
C GLY A 224 3.35 23.48 -2.22
N HIS A 225 2.24 23.19 -2.91
CA HIS A 225 1.18 22.29 -2.46
C HIS A 225 1.68 20.92 -1.94
N ALA A 226 2.92 20.55 -2.26
CA ALA A 226 3.57 19.34 -1.78
C ALA A 226 3.97 19.43 -0.29
N PHE A 227 4.49 20.58 0.17
CA PHE A 227 4.88 20.77 1.55
C PHE A 227 3.68 20.81 2.51
N LEU A 228 2.59 21.44 2.08
CA LEU A 228 1.35 21.51 2.86
C LEU A 228 0.72 20.14 3.08
N ARG A 229 0.88 19.19 2.15
CA ARG A 229 0.47 17.79 2.33
C ARG A 229 1.20 17.09 3.47
N HIS A 230 2.41 17.53 3.86
CA HIS A 230 3.14 16.96 4.99
C HIS A 230 2.67 17.54 6.32
N VAL A 231 2.36 18.84 6.36
CA VAL A 231 1.76 19.48 7.53
C VAL A 231 0.37 18.90 7.82
N ASP A 232 -0.35 18.56 6.79
CA ASP A 232 -1.67 17.88 6.83
C ASP A 232 -1.67 16.56 7.62
N ARG A 233 -0.51 16.02 7.88
CA ARG A 233 -0.31 14.72 8.54
C ARG A 233 0.17 14.83 9.98
N THR A 234 0.20 16.04 10.56
CA THR A 234 0.46 16.21 11.99
C THR A 234 -0.82 16.01 12.79
N ALA A 235 -0.74 15.36 13.95
CA ALA A 235 -1.91 15.15 14.80
C ALA A 235 -2.33 16.42 15.53
N VAL A 236 -1.35 17.22 16.01
CA VAL A 236 -1.53 18.43 16.80
C VAL A 236 -0.60 19.53 16.30
N LEU A 237 -1.01 20.79 16.42
CA LEU A 237 -0.18 21.95 16.17
C LEU A 237 0.32 22.54 17.49
N LEU A 238 1.60 22.84 17.57
CA LEU A 238 2.20 23.63 18.65
C LEU A 238 2.60 25.00 18.11
N HIS A 239 1.83 26.01 18.53
CA HIS A 239 2.04 27.41 18.13
C HIS A 239 2.95 28.12 19.12
N LEU A 240 4.17 28.45 18.72
CA LEU A 240 5.14 29.14 19.54
C LEU A 240 5.05 30.66 19.30
N VAL A 241 4.82 31.41 20.37
CA VAL A 241 4.73 32.86 20.36
C VAL A 241 5.78 33.42 21.32
N ASP A 242 6.60 34.34 20.85
CA ASP A 242 7.63 35.00 21.67
C ASP A 242 6.96 35.99 22.65
N VAL A 243 7.25 35.87 23.96
CA VAL A 243 6.72 36.75 24.99
C VAL A 243 7.14 38.20 24.83
N TYR A 244 8.29 38.45 24.17
CA TYR A 244 8.80 39.80 23.88
C TYR A 244 8.16 40.47 22.65
N ASN A 245 7.20 39.84 21.99
CA ASN A 245 6.42 40.53 20.96
C ASN A 245 5.64 41.70 21.57
N ASN A 246 5.54 42.78 20.82
CA ASN A 246 4.77 43.97 21.25
C ASN A 246 3.29 43.60 21.51
N ASP A 247 2.75 42.67 20.69
CA ASP A 247 1.38 42.13 20.81
C ASP A 247 1.41 40.65 20.40
N ALA A 248 1.28 39.76 21.41
CA ALA A 248 1.24 38.34 21.17
C ALA A 248 -0.07 37.89 20.49
N GLY A 249 -1.16 38.63 20.69
CA GLY A 249 -2.44 38.37 20.03
C GLY A 249 -2.36 38.66 18.53
N GLU A 250 -1.68 39.73 18.12
CA GLU A 250 -1.47 40.01 16.69
C GLU A 250 -0.53 38.97 16.05
N ALA A 251 0.55 38.61 16.73
CA ALA A 251 1.47 37.55 16.28
C ALA A 251 0.75 36.22 16.07
N TYR A 252 -0.14 35.85 17.01
CA TYR A 252 -0.98 34.66 16.91
C TYR A 252 -1.94 34.75 15.73
N ARG A 253 -2.61 35.90 15.56
CA ARG A 253 -3.61 36.12 14.50
C ARG A 253 -3.02 36.01 13.10
N ILE A 254 -1.79 36.53 12.90
CA ILE A 254 -1.09 36.43 11.61
C ILE A 254 -0.92 34.97 11.18
N ILE A 255 -0.39 34.14 12.07
CA ILE A 255 -0.18 32.71 11.79
C ILE A 255 -1.51 31.99 11.60
N ARG A 256 -2.51 32.28 12.44
CA ARG A 256 -3.82 31.63 12.36
C ARG A 256 -4.52 31.93 11.04
N ASN A 257 -4.47 33.18 10.58
CA ASN A 257 -5.02 33.58 9.29
C ASN A 257 -4.33 32.87 8.12
N GLU A 258 -3.07 32.50 8.27
CA GLU A 258 -2.36 31.75 7.24
C GLU A 258 -2.76 30.27 7.28
N LEU A 259 -2.85 29.65 8.45
CA LEU A 259 -3.37 28.29 8.63
C LEU A 259 -4.81 28.13 8.13
N ASP A 260 -5.66 29.14 8.35
CA ASP A 260 -7.06 29.11 7.95
C ASP A 260 -7.29 29.13 6.42
N LYS A 261 -6.28 29.52 5.65
CA LYS A 261 -6.30 29.40 4.18
C LYS A 261 -6.27 27.95 3.72
N TYR A 262 -5.86 27.03 4.60
CA TYR A 262 -5.71 25.61 4.30
C TYR A 262 -6.75 24.81 5.09
N SER A 263 -7.70 24.22 4.38
CA SER A 263 -8.90 23.58 4.92
C SER A 263 -8.63 22.54 6.01
N ASP A 264 -7.53 21.80 5.86
CA ASP A 264 -7.22 20.65 6.72
C ASP A 264 -6.50 21.03 8.03
N LEU A 265 -5.84 22.19 8.06
CA LEU A 265 -5.16 22.71 9.25
C LEU A 265 -6.06 23.56 10.15
N LYS A 266 -7.14 24.09 9.58
CA LYS A 266 -8.09 24.95 10.28
C LYS A 266 -8.70 24.31 11.53
N TYR A 267 -9.00 23.01 11.46
CA TYR A 267 -9.71 22.28 12.51
C TYR A 267 -8.81 21.39 13.38
N ARG A 268 -7.48 21.50 13.20
CA ARG A 268 -6.54 20.72 14.00
C ARG A 268 -6.47 21.20 15.43
N PRO A 269 -6.35 20.28 16.42
CA PRO A 269 -6.06 20.64 17.79
C PRO A 269 -4.78 21.49 17.84
N GLU A 270 -4.83 22.58 18.61
CA GLU A 270 -3.74 23.55 18.73
C GLU A 270 -3.46 23.84 20.19
N ILE A 271 -2.19 23.77 20.58
CA ILE A 271 -1.68 24.25 21.85
C ILE A 271 -0.79 25.47 21.57
N VAL A 272 -0.97 26.53 22.36
CA VAL A 272 -0.14 27.74 22.25
C VAL A 272 0.90 27.74 23.35
N ALA A 273 2.17 28.04 23.02
CA ALA A 273 3.21 28.20 24.01
C ALA A 273 3.89 29.57 23.88
N LEU A 274 3.82 30.36 24.95
CA LEU A 274 4.63 31.56 25.11
C LEU A 274 6.07 31.14 25.40
N THR A 275 6.99 31.54 24.54
CA THR A 275 8.41 31.19 24.61
C THR A 275 9.22 32.30 25.23
N LYS A 276 10.48 31.99 25.62
CA LYS A 276 11.44 32.94 26.20
C LYS A 276 10.97 33.59 27.50
N CYS A 277 10.21 32.88 28.30
CA CYS A 277 9.67 33.38 29.57
C CYS A 277 10.71 33.45 30.68
N GLU A 278 12.00 33.21 30.41
CA GLU A 278 13.07 33.41 31.42
C GLU A 278 13.28 34.86 31.75
N GLY A 279 13.17 35.18 33.02
CA GLY A 279 13.39 36.54 33.56
C GLY A 279 12.28 37.54 33.23
N VAL A 280 11.14 37.07 32.73
CA VAL A 280 9.94 37.88 32.52
C VAL A 280 9.00 37.81 33.70
N ASP A 281 8.48 38.98 34.12
CA ASP A 281 7.52 39.07 35.20
C ASP A 281 6.18 38.36 34.84
N ASN A 282 5.57 37.74 35.85
CA ASN A 282 4.31 37.01 35.65
C ASN A 282 3.18 37.92 35.09
N GLU A 283 3.20 39.21 35.44
CA GLU A 283 2.23 40.19 34.92
C GLU A 283 2.29 40.34 33.41
N ILE A 284 3.53 40.36 32.81
CA ILE A 284 3.72 40.45 31.40
C ILE A 284 3.26 39.14 30.71
N ILE A 285 3.58 38.00 31.31
CA ILE A 285 3.15 36.69 30.78
C ILE A 285 1.62 36.61 30.75
N GLU A 286 0.95 37.07 31.83
CA GLU A 286 -0.51 37.09 31.89
C GLU A 286 -1.13 38.08 30.89
N MET A 287 -0.55 39.27 30.75
CA MET A 287 -0.97 40.26 29.74
C MET A 287 -0.91 39.70 28.33
N GLN A 288 0.20 39.08 27.94
CA GLN A 288 0.36 38.46 26.63
C GLN A 288 -0.56 37.25 26.43
N SER A 289 -0.77 36.45 27.49
CA SER A 289 -1.73 35.36 27.46
C SER A 289 -3.16 35.86 27.24
N GLN A 290 -3.53 37.00 27.86
CA GLN A 290 -4.83 37.59 27.67
C GLN A 290 -5.02 38.14 26.27
N ALA A 291 -3.99 38.78 25.67
CA ALA A 291 -4.03 39.21 24.28
C ALA A 291 -4.29 38.06 23.29
N ILE A 292 -3.74 36.86 23.56
CA ILE A 292 -4.03 35.66 22.75
C ILE A 292 -5.46 35.18 22.99
N ARG A 293 -5.96 35.18 24.25
CA ARG A 293 -7.33 34.76 24.55
C ARG A 293 -8.40 35.69 23.98
N GLU A 294 -8.08 36.96 23.76
CA GLU A 294 -8.96 37.91 23.05
C GLU A 294 -9.18 37.50 21.57
N VAL A 295 -8.18 36.85 20.97
CA VAL A 295 -8.28 36.34 19.59
C VAL A 295 -8.92 34.94 19.57
N ASN A 296 -8.50 34.06 20.52
CA ASN A 296 -9.02 32.70 20.65
C ASN A 296 -9.33 32.41 22.13
N PRO A 297 -10.60 32.59 22.56
CA PRO A 297 -11.01 32.37 23.95
C PRO A 297 -10.78 30.96 24.46
N ASN A 298 -10.69 29.98 23.59
CA ASN A 298 -10.50 28.57 23.93
C ASN A 298 -9.04 28.09 23.84
N ALA A 299 -8.08 29.02 23.65
CA ALA A 299 -6.67 28.64 23.51
C ALA A 299 -6.11 28.08 24.83
N TYR A 300 -5.51 26.90 24.75
CA TYR A 300 -4.68 26.33 25.84
C TYR A 300 -3.28 26.95 25.72
N ILE A 301 -2.93 27.79 26.73
CA ILE A 301 -1.69 28.57 26.70
C ILE A 301 -0.74 28.07 27.80
N TYR A 302 0.47 27.72 27.40
CA TYR A 302 1.57 27.36 28.29
C TYR A 302 2.68 28.39 28.24
N SER A 303 3.28 28.73 29.37
CA SER A 303 4.48 29.58 29.42
C SER A 303 5.70 28.69 29.55
N ILE A 304 6.65 28.80 28.62
CA ILE A 304 7.84 27.96 28.60
C ILE A 304 9.12 28.79 28.49
N SER A 305 10.17 28.25 29.06
CA SER A 305 11.54 28.69 28.79
C SER A 305 12.34 27.50 28.28
N ALA A 306 12.78 27.58 27.02
CA ALA A 306 13.65 26.60 26.43
C ALA A 306 15.00 26.51 27.16
N VAL A 307 15.55 27.63 27.59
CA VAL A 307 16.85 27.70 28.26
C VAL A 307 16.83 27.08 29.65
N SER A 308 15.84 27.44 30.48
CA SER A 308 15.70 26.90 31.83
C SER A 308 14.94 25.58 31.90
N LYS A 309 14.35 25.12 30.81
CA LYS A 309 13.45 23.96 30.68
C LYS A 309 12.16 24.04 31.53
N LYS A 310 11.87 25.23 32.10
CA LYS A 310 10.66 25.45 32.88
C LYS A 310 9.42 25.35 31.97
N GLY A 311 8.39 24.61 32.44
CA GLY A 311 7.13 24.44 31.70
C GLY A 311 7.20 23.49 30.50
N VAL A 312 8.38 23.00 30.12
CA VAL A 312 8.54 22.15 28.91
C VAL A 312 7.94 20.76 29.14
N GLU A 313 8.17 20.14 30.30
CA GLU A 313 7.61 18.80 30.58
C GLU A 313 6.07 18.83 30.66
N GLU A 314 5.49 19.86 31.24
CA GLU A 314 4.04 20.04 31.34
C GLU A 314 3.43 20.20 29.94
N LEU A 315 4.09 20.99 29.07
CA LEU A 315 3.70 21.15 27.68
C LEU A 315 3.77 19.81 26.91
N LEU A 316 4.85 19.03 27.06
CA LEU A 316 4.99 17.74 26.39
C LEU A 316 3.92 16.74 26.85
N ARG A 317 3.54 16.73 28.14
CA ARG A 317 2.44 15.89 28.63
C ARG A 317 1.08 16.30 28.03
N ALA A 318 0.82 17.60 27.92
CA ALA A 318 -0.39 18.10 27.28
C ALA A 318 -0.45 17.71 25.80
N LEU A 319 0.66 17.89 25.08
CA LEU A 319 0.77 17.46 23.68
C LEU A 319 0.51 15.96 23.52
N TRP A 320 1.07 15.12 24.38
CA TRP A 320 0.84 13.68 24.34
C TRP A 320 -0.64 13.32 24.55
N GLN A 321 -1.35 13.98 25.46
CA GLN A 321 -2.78 13.76 25.67
C GLN A 321 -3.60 14.12 24.44
N ASP A 322 -3.32 15.27 23.81
CA ASP A 322 -4.04 15.70 22.61
C ASP A 322 -3.71 14.81 21.39
N ILE A 323 -2.47 14.33 21.26
CA ILE A 323 -2.07 13.35 20.23
C ILE A 323 -2.88 12.06 20.41
N LYS A 324 -3.00 11.55 21.64
CA LYS A 324 -3.76 10.33 21.92
C LYS A 324 -5.21 10.49 21.52
N ILE A 325 -5.86 11.58 21.92
CA ILE A 325 -7.25 11.88 21.57
C ILE A 325 -7.43 12.02 20.05
N ALA A 326 -6.48 12.68 19.36
CA ALA A 326 -6.53 12.85 17.92
C ALA A 326 -6.39 11.50 17.17
N LYS A 327 -5.50 10.62 17.65
CA LYS A 327 -5.33 9.27 17.09
C LYS A 327 -6.57 8.39 17.32
N GLU A 328 -7.15 8.42 18.51
CA GLU A 328 -8.38 7.67 18.83
C GLU A 328 -9.56 8.11 17.95
N LYS A 329 -9.79 9.41 17.80
CA LYS A 329 -10.86 9.94 16.93
C LYS A 329 -10.68 9.54 15.46
N LYS A 330 -9.43 9.50 14.98
CA LYS A 330 -9.13 9.10 13.61
C LYS A 330 -9.45 7.62 13.38
N GLN A 331 -9.09 6.75 14.33
CA GLN A 331 -9.42 5.33 14.28
C GLN A 331 -10.93 5.05 14.31
N GLU A 332 -11.69 5.82 15.11
CA GLU A 332 -13.14 5.71 15.15
C GLU A 332 -13.79 6.13 13.81
N GLN A 333 -13.27 7.17 13.16
CA GLN A 333 -13.76 7.62 11.86
C GLN A 333 -13.42 6.60 10.75
N GLU A 334 -12.23 6.02 10.75
CA GLU A 334 -11.83 4.99 9.79
C GLU A 334 -12.66 3.70 9.97
N ASN A 335 -12.91 3.27 11.20
CA ASN A 335 -13.77 2.12 11.50
C ASN A 335 -15.23 2.37 11.08
N SER A 336 -15.77 3.57 11.31
CA SER A 336 -17.13 3.94 10.89
C SER A 336 -17.27 3.95 9.36
N THR A 337 -16.23 4.32 8.64
CA THR A 337 -16.23 4.31 7.17
C THR A 337 -16.19 2.87 6.61
N VAL A 338 -15.48 1.98 7.28
CA VAL A 338 -15.45 0.54 6.93
C VAL A 338 -16.82 -0.10 7.18
N ASP A 339 -17.47 0.22 8.29
CA ASP A 339 -18.82 -0.30 8.61
C ASP A 339 -19.88 0.19 7.61
N ILE A 340 -19.81 1.46 7.17
CA ILE A 340 -20.70 2.00 6.12
C ILE A 340 -20.48 1.29 4.78
N ILE A 341 -19.24 0.99 4.41
CA ILE A 341 -18.94 0.25 3.16
C ILE A 341 -19.45 -1.20 3.26
N LEU A 342 -19.37 -1.82 4.42
CA LEU A 342 -19.88 -3.18 4.65
C LEU A 342 -21.43 -3.19 4.73
N GLU A 343 -22.06 -2.15 5.26
CA GLU A 343 -23.53 -2.01 5.27
C GLU A 343 -24.08 -1.68 3.88
N ASP A 344 -23.40 -0.88 3.06
CA ASP A 344 -23.78 -0.63 1.68
C ASP A 344 -23.69 -1.91 0.81
N ASP A 345 -22.66 -2.73 1.00
CA ASP A 345 -22.55 -4.04 0.35
C ASP A 345 -23.63 -5.02 0.83
N ALA A 346 -24.01 -4.97 2.11
CA ALA A 346 -25.12 -5.78 2.66
C ALA A 346 -26.49 -5.30 2.20
N ASN A 347 -26.72 -3.99 2.15
CA ASN A 347 -27.97 -3.38 1.65
C ASN A 347 -28.12 -3.54 0.15
N THR A 348 -27.05 -3.48 -0.63
CA THR A 348 -27.11 -3.75 -2.07
C THR A 348 -27.51 -5.20 -2.36
N LYS A 349 -27.10 -6.17 -1.53
CA LYS A 349 -27.56 -7.56 -1.61
C LYS A 349 -29.06 -7.73 -1.24
N HIS A 350 -29.59 -6.91 -0.34
CA HIS A 350 -31.00 -6.97 0.07
C HIS A 350 -31.95 -6.20 -0.86
N GLN A 351 -31.51 -5.13 -1.52
CA GLN A 351 -32.37 -4.39 -2.46
C GLN A 351 -32.55 -5.07 -3.81
N ILE A 352 -31.62 -5.94 -4.23
CA ILE A 352 -31.74 -6.73 -5.47
C ILE A 352 -32.83 -7.80 -5.37
N THR A 353 -33.25 -8.19 -4.15
CA THR A 353 -34.28 -9.21 -3.92
C THR A 353 -35.71 -8.66 -3.83
N GLN A 354 -35.94 -7.35 -3.79
CA GLN A 354 -37.30 -6.78 -3.59
C GLN A 354 -37.92 -6.03 -4.77
N ASN A 355 -37.21 -5.81 -5.89
CA ASN A 355 -37.80 -5.20 -7.08
C ASN A 355 -38.10 -6.22 -8.19
N SER A 356 -38.96 -7.19 -7.88
CA SER A 356 -39.61 -7.99 -8.92
C SER A 356 -40.75 -7.20 -9.56
N VAL A 357 -40.46 -6.47 -10.61
CA VAL A 357 -41.49 -6.00 -11.55
C VAL A 357 -41.92 -7.22 -12.36
N LYS A 358 -43.21 -7.53 -12.27
CA LYS A 358 -43.86 -8.62 -13.03
C LYS A 358 -43.53 -8.50 -14.52
N GLY A 359 -42.80 -9.47 -15.07
CA GLY A 359 -42.93 -9.74 -16.49
C GLY A 359 -41.69 -10.05 -17.32
N VAL A 360 -40.46 -9.97 -16.79
CA VAL A 360 -39.29 -10.44 -17.54
C VAL A 360 -38.27 -11.03 -16.55
N PRO A 361 -37.82 -12.28 -16.73
CA PRO A 361 -36.74 -12.80 -15.88
C PRO A 361 -35.45 -12.04 -16.21
N VAL A 362 -35.04 -11.12 -15.37
CA VAL A 362 -33.71 -10.53 -15.41
C VAL A 362 -32.76 -11.59 -14.86
N ILE A 363 -32.03 -12.25 -15.74
CA ILE A 363 -30.94 -13.14 -15.37
C ILE A 363 -29.80 -12.25 -14.91
N SER A 364 -29.70 -12.02 -13.60
CA SER A 364 -28.49 -11.44 -13.01
C SER A 364 -27.42 -12.53 -12.97
N LEU A 365 -26.36 -12.38 -13.75
CA LEU A 365 -25.20 -13.24 -13.66
C LEU A 365 -24.61 -13.15 -12.25
N SER A 366 -24.49 -14.27 -11.56
CA SER A 366 -23.83 -14.32 -10.25
C SER A 366 -22.35 -13.91 -10.41
N SER A 367 -21.73 -13.41 -9.34
CA SER A 367 -20.29 -13.07 -9.36
C SER A 367 -19.40 -14.25 -9.79
N HIS A 368 -19.91 -15.48 -9.66
CA HIS A 368 -19.26 -16.71 -10.12
C HIS A 368 -19.40 -16.91 -11.65
N GLU A 369 -20.46 -16.37 -12.25
CA GLU A 369 -20.71 -16.41 -13.71
C GLU A 369 -19.93 -15.30 -14.43
N LEU A 370 -19.75 -14.13 -13.81
CA LEU A 370 -18.88 -13.05 -14.31
C LEU A 370 -17.40 -13.50 -14.40
N LYS A 371 -16.92 -14.34 -13.49
CA LYS A 371 -15.58 -14.94 -13.54
C LYS A 371 -15.38 -15.95 -14.67
N ASN A 372 -16.44 -16.41 -15.33
CA ASN A 372 -16.40 -17.33 -16.46
C ASN A 372 -16.58 -16.62 -17.82
N THR A 373 -16.70 -15.29 -17.83
CA THR A 373 -16.82 -14.52 -19.08
C THR A 373 -15.48 -14.51 -19.82
N TRP A 374 -15.58 -14.72 -21.12
CA TRP A 374 -14.47 -14.60 -22.06
C TRP A 374 -14.91 -13.77 -23.26
N THR A 375 -13.97 -13.15 -23.94
CA THR A 375 -14.22 -12.41 -25.19
C THR A 375 -13.27 -12.88 -26.27
N VAL A 376 -13.75 -12.88 -27.53
CA VAL A 376 -12.96 -13.20 -28.70
C VAL A 376 -12.95 -11.96 -29.58
N THR A 377 -11.78 -11.49 -29.97
CA THR A 377 -11.60 -10.37 -30.90
C THR A 377 -10.65 -10.78 -32.01
N ARG A 378 -10.95 -10.37 -33.25
CA ARG A 378 -10.07 -10.60 -34.39
C ARG A 378 -9.20 -9.37 -34.59
N GLY A 379 -7.88 -9.54 -34.59
CA GLY A 379 -6.92 -8.49 -34.91
C GLY A 379 -6.84 -8.19 -36.38
N ASP A 380 -6.31 -7.05 -36.77
CA ASP A 380 -6.08 -6.63 -38.13
C ASP A 380 -5.03 -7.52 -38.85
N ASP A 381 -4.20 -8.20 -38.08
CA ASP A 381 -3.20 -9.21 -38.51
C ASP A 381 -3.80 -10.59 -38.82
N GLY A 382 -5.12 -10.76 -38.60
CA GLY A 382 -5.83 -12.02 -38.78
C GLY A 382 -5.68 -12.99 -37.61
N VAL A 383 -5.01 -12.60 -36.51
CA VAL A 383 -4.90 -13.38 -35.28
C VAL A 383 -6.16 -13.21 -34.42
N PHE A 384 -6.64 -14.29 -33.82
CA PHE A 384 -7.76 -14.26 -32.89
C PHE A 384 -7.26 -14.15 -31.45
N HIS A 385 -7.56 -13.04 -30.79
CA HIS A 385 -7.22 -12.80 -29.40
C HIS A 385 -8.38 -13.25 -28.50
N VAL A 386 -8.09 -14.14 -27.56
CA VAL A 386 -9.06 -14.63 -26.58
C VAL A 386 -8.63 -14.13 -25.22
N THR A 387 -9.53 -13.40 -24.54
CA THR A 387 -9.32 -12.87 -23.19
C THR A 387 -10.36 -13.44 -22.23
N GLY A 388 -10.01 -13.56 -20.97
CA GLY A 388 -10.88 -14.05 -19.89
C GLY A 388 -10.07 -14.75 -18.81
N GLU A 389 -10.30 -14.39 -17.55
CA GLU A 389 -9.49 -14.82 -16.39
C GLU A 389 -9.22 -16.33 -16.38
N LYS A 390 -10.28 -17.12 -16.58
CA LYS A 390 -10.18 -18.59 -16.50
C LYS A 390 -9.39 -19.20 -17.66
N ILE A 391 -9.65 -18.75 -18.88
CA ILE A 391 -8.96 -19.32 -20.06
C ILE A 391 -7.50 -18.86 -20.12
N GLU A 392 -7.21 -17.64 -19.75
CA GLU A 392 -5.85 -17.13 -19.64
C GLU A 392 -5.04 -17.91 -18.58
N LYS A 393 -5.65 -18.24 -17.43
CA LYS A 393 -5.01 -19.09 -16.41
C LYS A 393 -4.64 -20.45 -16.97
N PHE A 394 -5.53 -21.10 -17.74
CA PHE A 394 -5.23 -22.38 -18.39
C PHE A 394 -4.13 -22.22 -19.45
N ALA A 395 -4.16 -21.17 -20.25
CA ALA A 395 -3.14 -20.92 -21.27
C ALA A 395 -1.76 -20.71 -20.63
N ARG A 396 -1.64 -19.89 -19.56
CA ARG A 396 -0.38 -19.69 -18.83
C ARG A 396 0.22 -20.99 -18.31
N ARG A 397 -0.62 -21.93 -17.85
CA ARG A 397 -0.22 -23.24 -17.30
C ARG A 397 -0.01 -24.33 -18.36
N THR A 398 -0.24 -24.01 -19.65
CA THR A 398 -0.06 -24.98 -20.74
C THR A 398 1.37 -24.94 -21.25
N ASP A 399 2.02 -26.10 -21.30
CA ASP A 399 3.29 -26.28 -22.01
C ASP A 399 3.04 -26.32 -23.53
N MET A 400 3.45 -25.28 -24.25
CA MET A 400 3.28 -25.19 -25.71
C MET A 400 4.22 -26.11 -26.49
N GLY A 401 5.29 -26.60 -25.88
CA GLY A 401 6.19 -27.60 -26.45
C GLY A 401 5.62 -29.02 -26.44
N ASN A 402 4.57 -29.27 -25.66
CA ASN A 402 3.94 -30.58 -25.54
C ASN A 402 2.57 -30.61 -26.26
N TYR A 403 2.49 -31.36 -27.35
CA TYR A 403 1.26 -31.45 -28.18
C TYR A 403 0.03 -31.91 -27.35
N ALA A 404 0.20 -32.81 -26.38
CA ALA A 404 -0.89 -33.30 -25.56
C ALA A 404 -1.40 -32.21 -24.61
N SER A 405 -0.54 -31.30 -24.12
CA SER A 405 -0.92 -30.13 -23.32
C SER A 405 -1.70 -29.12 -24.15
N VAL A 406 -1.26 -28.86 -25.38
CA VAL A 406 -1.96 -27.97 -26.33
C VAL A 406 -3.32 -28.55 -26.74
N ASN A 407 -3.40 -29.85 -27.01
CA ASN A 407 -4.69 -30.51 -27.29
C ASN A 407 -5.65 -30.42 -26.11
N ARG A 408 -5.15 -30.55 -24.88
CA ARG A 408 -5.95 -30.30 -23.67
C ARG A 408 -6.50 -28.87 -23.61
N LEU A 409 -5.69 -27.87 -23.96
CA LEU A 409 -6.15 -26.47 -24.04
C LEU A 409 -7.26 -26.32 -25.08
N ARG A 410 -7.14 -26.98 -26.27
CA ARG A 410 -8.19 -27.01 -27.31
C ARG A 410 -9.49 -27.66 -26.78
N ASP A 411 -9.38 -28.74 -26.02
CA ASP A 411 -10.53 -29.37 -25.35
C ASP A 411 -11.23 -28.42 -24.36
N ILE A 412 -10.44 -27.62 -23.63
CA ILE A 412 -10.97 -26.61 -22.70
C ILE A 412 -11.70 -25.50 -23.45
N LEU A 413 -11.12 -24.99 -24.56
CA LEU A 413 -11.77 -24.00 -25.44
C LEU A 413 -13.12 -24.52 -25.95
N LYS A 414 -13.17 -25.81 -26.35
CA LYS A 414 -14.41 -26.46 -26.80
C LYS A 414 -15.46 -26.53 -25.66
N LYS A 415 -15.05 -26.92 -24.46
CA LYS A 415 -15.95 -27.03 -23.30
C LYS A 415 -16.47 -25.66 -22.82
N LEU A 416 -15.69 -24.59 -22.96
CA LEU A 416 -16.09 -23.24 -22.60
C LEU A 416 -16.92 -22.54 -23.70
N GLY A 417 -17.13 -23.19 -24.87
CA GLY A 417 -17.85 -22.60 -26.00
C GLY A 417 -17.03 -21.64 -26.84
N ILE A 418 -15.77 -21.34 -26.47
CA ILE A 418 -14.88 -20.39 -27.15
C ILE A 418 -14.62 -20.86 -28.58
N ARG A 419 -14.46 -22.18 -28.81
CA ARG A 419 -14.23 -22.73 -30.15
C ARG A 419 -15.40 -22.44 -31.11
N ALA A 420 -16.64 -22.50 -30.61
CA ALA A 420 -17.82 -22.18 -31.40
C ALA A 420 -17.82 -20.71 -31.83
N GLU A 421 -17.49 -19.81 -30.89
CA GLU A 421 -17.41 -18.37 -31.18
C GLU A 421 -16.28 -18.04 -32.17
N LEU A 422 -15.11 -18.64 -31.99
CA LEU A 422 -14.01 -18.51 -32.97
C LEU A 422 -14.46 -18.88 -34.36
N THR A 423 -15.19 -20.00 -34.50
CA THR A 423 -15.73 -20.45 -35.80
C THR A 423 -16.77 -19.48 -36.33
N ASN A 424 -17.66 -18.94 -35.49
CA ASN A 424 -18.66 -17.94 -35.90
C ASN A 424 -18.02 -16.67 -36.42
N GLN A 425 -16.87 -16.27 -35.88
CA GLN A 425 -16.08 -15.11 -36.33
C GLN A 425 -15.17 -15.42 -37.53
N GLY A 426 -15.27 -16.62 -38.09
CA GLY A 426 -14.58 -17.02 -39.33
C GLY A 426 -13.22 -17.66 -39.10
N ALA A 427 -12.89 -18.14 -37.89
CA ALA A 427 -11.68 -18.90 -37.68
C ALA A 427 -11.74 -20.25 -38.38
N THR A 428 -10.68 -20.56 -39.15
CA THR A 428 -10.43 -21.87 -39.79
C THR A 428 -9.53 -22.74 -38.91
N GLN A 429 -9.28 -23.96 -39.34
CA GLN A 429 -8.41 -24.87 -38.61
C GLN A 429 -6.97 -24.35 -38.47
N ASP A 430 -6.48 -23.60 -39.48
CA ASP A 430 -5.12 -23.06 -39.50
C ASP A 430 -5.02 -21.65 -38.89
N SER A 431 -6.15 -21.08 -38.42
CA SER A 431 -6.15 -19.76 -37.82
C SER A 431 -5.31 -19.74 -36.55
N ILE A 432 -4.53 -18.67 -36.36
CA ILE A 432 -3.70 -18.45 -35.20
C ILE A 432 -4.58 -17.87 -34.10
N ILE A 433 -4.49 -18.48 -32.93
CA ILE A 433 -5.17 -18.01 -31.70
C ILE A 433 -4.11 -17.60 -30.73
N GLU A 434 -4.28 -16.44 -30.13
CA GLU A 434 -3.44 -15.93 -29.07
C GLU A 434 -4.22 -15.84 -27.75
N ILE A 435 -3.65 -16.40 -26.69
CA ILE A 435 -4.18 -16.32 -25.31
C ILE A 435 -3.02 -16.02 -24.36
N SER A 436 -3.06 -14.88 -23.68
CA SER A 436 -2.01 -14.49 -22.72
C SER A 436 -0.58 -14.56 -23.30
N GLY A 437 -0.39 -14.08 -24.56
CA GLY A 437 0.90 -14.07 -25.24
C GLY A 437 1.34 -15.44 -25.81
N LYS A 438 0.53 -16.48 -25.68
CA LYS A 438 0.80 -17.82 -26.25
C LYS A 438 -0.03 -18.04 -27.52
N THR A 439 0.62 -18.46 -28.58
CA THR A 439 -0.01 -18.68 -29.88
C THR A 439 -0.08 -20.16 -30.25
N PHE A 440 -1.18 -20.59 -30.85
CA PHE A 440 -1.39 -21.96 -31.35
C PHE A 440 -2.51 -21.97 -32.38
N THR A 441 -2.70 -23.12 -33.07
CA THR A 441 -3.75 -23.31 -34.07
C THR A 441 -4.89 -24.19 -33.56
N LEU A 442 -6.05 -24.17 -34.23
CA LEU A 442 -7.20 -25.04 -33.89
C LEU A 442 -7.01 -26.49 -34.33
N VAL A 443 -6.06 -26.80 -35.23
CA VAL A 443 -5.78 -28.16 -35.67
C VAL A 443 -5.22 -29.00 -34.55
N GLU A 444 -5.78 -30.20 -34.34
CA GLU A 444 -5.21 -31.18 -33.44
C GLU A 444 -3.91 -31.75 -34.05
N GLN A 445 -2.83 -31.69 -33.27
CA GLN A 445 -1.56 -32.32 -33.62
C GLN A 445 -1.53 -33.73 -33.04
N TYR A 446 -1.12 -34.73 -33.84
CA TYR A 446 -0.99 -36.13 -33.44
C TYR A 446 0.48 -36.51 -33.25
#